data_a7d3913cd25168e0a518d8b66a39a0c2
#
_entry.id   a7d3913cd25168e0a518d8b66a39a0c2
#
_cell.length_a   1.000
_cell.length_b   1.000
_cell.length_c   1.000
_cell.angle_alpha   90.00
_cell.angle_beta   90.00
_cell.angle_gamma   90.00
#
_symmetry.space_group_name_H-M   'P 1'
#
loop_
_entity.id
_entity.type
_entity.pdbx_description
1 polymer ?
#
loop_
_entity_poly.entity_id
_entity_poly.type
_entity_poly.pdbx_seq_one_letter_code
_entity_poly.pdbx_strand_id
1 'polypeptide(L)'
;MVATTREYIRGVGRGGEAGKPALIVSSILKLAGIALDTAVVAVLSVATAAFDQRAAYHLCRQWAWLNLTLFGVRVRVRRLAPLDPLSPYIFMSNHRSQTDILAVVDALEEFQLRWVAKKELTRIPLFGWALRHTGHIIIDRSDRQQSIASLRAAENQMLEGISVVIFPEGTRSAPGQDLLPFKKGGFMLALETEFPIVPLVIRGSREILPPGSWQIAGGEIEVIVGAPIAVRGLEREELMRRVERFMREHLGAKAGAERPTAAEAG
;
A
#
# COMPACT_ATOMS: atom_id res chain seq x y z
N MET A 1 31.56 29.93 0.65
CA MET A 1 31.42 29.94 -0.81
C MET A 1 30.16 29.17 -1.15
N VAL A 2 29.08 29.89 -1.35
CA VAL A 2 27.68 29.39 -1.44
C VAL A 2 27.41 29.03 -2.91
N ALA A 3 27.33 27.76 -3.23
CA ALA A 3 26.92 27.32 -4.57
C ALA A 3 25.38 27.20 -4.57
N THR A 4 24.79 28.02 -5.39
CA THR A 4 23.38 28.36 -5.49
C THR A 4 22.53 27.21 -6.06
N THR A 5 21.39 27.00 -5.43
CA THR A 5 20.24 26.10 -5.72
C THR A 5 19.63 26.26 -7.14
N ARG A 6 20.33 26.80 -8.11
CA ARG A 6 19.82 27.14 -9.46
C ARG A 6 20.13 26.13 -10.57
N GLU A 7 20.94 25.08 -10.32
CA GLU A 7 21.31 24.12 -11.37
C GLU A 7 20.46 22.85 -11.45
N TYR A 8 19.58 22.60 -10.44
CA TYR A 8 18.74 21.37 -10.45
C TYR A 8 17.48 21.47 -11.35
N ILE A 9 17.14 22.66 -11.85
CA ILE A 9 15.92 22.86 -12.67
C ILE A 9 16.18 22.75 -14.18
N ARG A 10 17.41 22.53 -14.62
CA ARG A 10 17.75 22.49 -16.08
C ARG A 10 17.68 21.10 -16.73
N GLY A 11 17.32 20.04 -16.00
CA GLY A 11 17.21 18.67 -16.53
C GLY A 11 15.79 18.18 -16.84
N VAL A 12 14.74 18.94 -16.52
CA VAL A 12 13.38 18.62 -16.97
C VAL A 12 13.24 19.17 -18.39
N GLY A 13 13.42 18.28 -19.37
CA GLY A 13 13.26 18.58 -20.78
C GLY A 13 11.97 19.37 -21.02
N ARG A 14 12.08 20.49 -21.71
CA ARG A 14 10.99 21.23 -22.33
C ARG A 14 10.24 20.28 -23.28
N GLY A 15 9.30 19.49 -22.72
CA GLY A 15 8.27 18.84 -23.52
C GLY A 15 7.42 19.96 -24.11
N GLY A 16 7.60 20.26 -25.36
CA GLY A 16 6.86 21.27 -26.08
C GLY A 16 5.34 21.00 -25.96
N GLU A 17 4.54 22.02 -26.20
CA GLU A 17 3.05 21.96 -26.13
C GLU A 17 2.43 20.82 -26.96
N ALA A 18 3.11 20.31 -27.97
CA ALA A 18 2.72 19.14 -28.77
C ALA A 18 2.66 17.82 -27.98
N GLY A 19 3.35 17.69 -26.82
CA GLY A 19 3.30 16.50 -25.98
C GLY A 19 2.10 16.39 -25.05
N LYS A 20 1.44 17.49 -24.73
CA LYS A 20 0.29 17.53 -23.80
C LYS A 20 -0.93 16.73 -24.29
N PRO A 21 -1.37 16.83 -25.57
CA PRO A 21 -2.50 16.04 -26.05
C PRO A 21 -2.23 14.54 -26.03
N ALA A 22 -1.02 14.12 -26.39
CA ALA A 22 -0.62 12.70 -26.37
C ALA A 22 -0.63 12.13 -24.95
N LEU A 23 -0.16 12.89 -23.96
CA LEU A 23 -0.19 12.49 -22.55
C LEU A 23 -1.64 12.37 -22.03
N ILE A 24 -2.51 13.30 -22.43
CA ILE A 24 -3.94 13.27 -22.07
C ILE A 24 -4.61 12.02 -22.64
N VAL A 25 -4.45 11.75 -23.93
CA VAL A 25 -5.01 10.59 -24.59
C VAL A 25 -4.48 9.29 -23.96
N SER A 26 -3.18 9.20 -23.72
CA SER A 26 -2.56 8.05 -23.05
C SER A 26 -3.15 7.82 -21.65
N SER A 27 -3.32 8.88 -20.86
CA SER A 27 -3.91 8.78 -19.52
C SER A 27 -5.37 8.34 -19.56
N ILE A 28 -6.17 8.84 -20.51
CA ILE A 28 -7.57 8.42 -20.70
C ILE A 28 -7.64 6.93 -21.06
N LEU A 29 -6.79 6.46 -21.99
CA LEU A 29 -6.75 5.04 -22.37
C LEU A 29 -6.33 4.16 -21.18
N LYS A 30 -5.34 4.58 -20.40
CA LYS A 30 -4.92 3.88 -19.18
C LYS A 30 -6.08 3.81 -18.17
N LEU A 31 -6.76 4.91 -17.90
CA LEU A 31 -7.89 4.95 -16.97
C LEU A 31 -9.07 4.08 -17.44
N ALA A 32 -9.37 4.09 -18.74
CA ALA A 32 -10.39 3.21 -19.31
C ALA A 32 -10.00 1.73 -19.18
N GLY A 33 -8.73 1.39 -19.44
CA GLY A 33 -8.19 0.06 -19.25
C GLY A 33 -8.30 -0.42 -17.80
N ILE A 34 -7.93 0.44 -16.82
CA ILE A 34 -8.08 0.14 -15.39
C ILE A 34 -9.54 -0.08 -15.01
N ALA A 35 -10.44 0.80 -15.48
CA ALA A 35 -11.85 0.69 -15.14
C ALA A 35 -12.44 -0.64 -15.66
N LEU A 36 -12.09 -1.01 -16.88
CA LEU A 36 -12.51 -2.28 -17.47
C LEU A 36 -11.91 -3.48 -16.73
N ASP A 37 -10.60 -3.47 -16.51
CA ASP A 37 -9.91 -4.53 -15.78
C ASP A 37 -10.46 -4.69 -14.37
N THR A 38 -10.63 -3.58 -13.63
CA THR A 38 -11.22 -3.59 -12.28
C THR A 38 -12.63 -4.16 -12.29
N ALA A 39 -13.46 -3.82 -13.29
CA ALA A 39 -14.81 -4.36 -13.41
C ALA A 39 -14.79 -5.88 -13.65
N VAL A 40 -13.96 -6.34 -14.58
CA VAL A 40 -13.82 -7.76 -14.90
C VAL A 40 -13.31 -8.54 -13.68
N VAL A 41 -12.21 -8.08 -13.09
CA VAL A 41 -11.61 -8.74 -11.92
C VAL A 41 -12.55 -8.71 -10.72
N ALA A 42 -13.31 -7.63 -10.49
CA ALA A 42 -14.32 -7.59 -9.43
C ALA A 42 -15.37 -8.70 -9.56
N VAL A 43 -15.90 -8.88 -10.77
CA VAL A 43 -16.90 -9.94 -11.04
C VAL A 43 -16.30 -11.32 -10.85
N LEU A 44 -15.13 -11.58 -11.45
CA LEU A 44 -14.44 -12.86 -11.34
C LEU A 44 -14.04 -13.18 -9.91
N SER A 45 -13.52 -12.18 -9.16
CA SER A 45 -13.12 -12.36 -7.77
C SER A 45 -14.31 -12.71 -6.88
N VAL A 46 -15.46 -12.10 -7.06
CA VAL A 46 -16.66 -12.43 -6.27
C VAL A 46 -17.16 -13.83 -6.62
N ALA A 47 -17.21 -14.17 -7.92
CA ALA A 47 -17.61 -15.51 -8.34
C ALA A 47 -16.67 -16.60 -7.77
N THR A 48 -15.36 -16.35 -7.80
CA THR A 48 -14.36 -17.27 -7.24
C THR A 48 -14.42 -17.32 -5.72
N ALA A 49 -14.59 -16.18 -5.04
CA ALA A 49 -14.63 -16.09 -3.58
C ALA A 49 -15.84 -16.86 -2.97
N ALA A 50 -16.91 -17.09 -3.73
CA ALA A 50 -18.02 -17.93 -3.31
C ALA A 50 -17.61 -19.40 -3.06
N PHE A 51 -16.53 -19.85 -3.67
CA PHE A 51 -15.99 -21.21 -3.56
C PHE A 51 -14.65 -21.24 -2.79
N ASP A 52 -13.76 -20.28 -3.09
CA ASP A 52 -12.43 -20.19 -2.49
C ASP A 52 -11.94 -18.73 -2.43
N GLN A 53 -11.88 -18.17 -1.23
CA GLN A 53 -11.40 -16.81 -1.01
C GLN A 53 -9.88 -16.66 -1.25
N ARG A 54 -9.11 -17.74 -1.10
CA ARG A 54 -7.66 -17.70 -1.40
C ARG A 54 -7.43 -17.66 -2.91
N ALA A 55 -8.18 -18.44 -3.68
CA ALA A 55 -8.14 -18.39 -5.13
C ALA A 55 -8.57 -17.01 -5.68
N ALA A 56 -9.58 -16.39 -5.08
CA ALA A 56 -10.00 -15.03 -5.45
C ALA A 56 -8.90 -13.98 -5.25
N TYR A 57 -8.04 -14.16 -4.25
CA TYR A 57 -6.91 -13.25 -4.04
C TYR A 57 -5.85 -13.33 -5.14
N HIS A 58 -5.68 -14.46 -5.81
CA HIS A 58 -4.78 -14.56 -6.98
C HIS A 58 -5.24 -13.65 -8.12
N LEU A 59 -6.56 -13.47 -8.30
CA LEU A 59 -7.09 -12.49 -9.26
C LEU A 59 -6.74 -11.05 -8.87
N CYS A 60 -6.76 -10.74 -7.56
CA CYS A 60 -6.31 -9.43 -7.07
C CYS A 60 -4.81 -9.19 -7.37
N ARG A 61 -3.96 -10.21 -7.26
CA ARG A 61 -2.54 -10.12 -7.64
C ARG A 61 -2.36 -9.86 -9.14
N GLN A 62 -3.09 -10.59 -9.97
CA GLN A 62 -3.07 -10.37 -11.44
C GLN A 62 -3.56 -8.96 -11.78
N TRP A 63 -4.62 -8.48 -11.12
CA TRP A 63 -5.10 -7.12 -11.25
C TRP A 63 -4.01 -6.08 -10.91
N ALA A 64 -3.30 -6.25 -9.81
CA ALA A 64 -2.23 -5.35 -9.41
C ALA A 64 -1.10 -5.33 -10.45
N TRP A 65 -0.61 -6.51 -10.86
CA TRP A 65 0.44 -6.66 -11.87
C TRP A 65 0.06 -6.02 -13.22
N LEU A 66 -1.16 -6.29 -13.71
CA LEU A 66 -1.63 -5.74 -14.99
C LEU A 66 -1.72 -4.22 -14.93
N ASN A 67 -2.26 -3.64 -13.84
CA ASN A 67 -2.37 -2.20 -13.70
C ASN A 67 -1.01 -1.52 -13.55
N LEU A 68 -0.05 -2.09 -12.81
CA LEU A 68 1.33 -1.60 -12.75
C LEU A 68 1.98 -1.61 -14.13
N THR A 69 1.77 -2.68 -14.91
CA THR A 69 2.27 -2.81 -16.28
C THR A 69 1.66 -1.75 -17.20
N LEU A 70 0.33 -1.56 -17.16
CA LEU A 70 -0.37 -0.53 -17.93
C LEU A 70 0.10 0.89 -17.59
N PHE A 71 0.46 1.12 -16.34
CA PHE A 71 1.03 2.40 -15.90
C PHE A 71 2.48 2.59 -16.33
N GLY A 72 3.18 1.52 -16.70
CA GLY A 72 4.62 1.55 -16.93
C GLY A 72 5.39 1.74 -15.62
N VAL A 73 4.91 1.13 -14.54
CA VAL A 73 5.48 1.21 -13.19
C VAL A 73 6.24 -0.06 -12.87
N ARG A 74 7.45 0.10 -12.34
CA ARG A 74 8.24 -0.98 -11.73
C ARG A 74 8.18 -0.87 -10.22
N VAL A 75 7.99 -1.99 -9.54
CA VAL A 75 8.10 -2.06 -8.08
C VAL A 75 9.45 -2.65 -7.72
N ARG A 76 10.21 -1.90 -6.90
CA ARG A 76 11.48 -2.34 -6.32
C ARG A 76 11.27 -2.66 -4.86
N VAL A 77 11.51 -3.89 -4.46
CA VAL A 77 11.32 -4.34 -3.08
C VAL A 77 12.67 -4.43 -2.38
N ARG A 78 12.77 -3.80 -1.20
CA ARG A 78 13.92 -3.90 -0.30
C ARG A 78 13.48 -4.46 1.03
N ARG A 79 13.83 -5.70 1.32
CA ARG A 79 13.52 -6.38 2.59
C ARG A 79 14.68 -6.21 3.56
N LEU A 80 14.40 -5.77 4.78
CA LEU A 80 15.39 -5.57 5.84
C LEU A 80 15.50 -6.78 6.78
N ALA A 81 14.53 -7.70 6.71
CA ALA A 81 14.55 -8.97 7.43
C ALA A 81 13.77 -10.03 6.64
N PRO A 82 14.09 -11.32 6.83
CA PRO A 82 13.28 -12.40 6.29
C PRO A 82 11.91 -12.44 6.99
N LEU A 83 10.87 -12.76 6.23
CA LEU A 83 9.52 -13.00 6.73
C LEU A 83 9.14 -14.44 6.41
N ASP A 84 8.43 -15.09 7.33
CA ASP A 84 7.85 -16.40 7.09
C ASP A 84 6.51 -16.25 6.34
N PRO A 85 6.36 -16.73 5.10
CA PRO A 85 5.12 -16.60 4.34
C PRO A 85 3.92 -17.35 4.96
N LEU A 86 4.17 -18.27 5.87
CA LEU A 86 3.13 -19.03 6.56
C LEU A 86 2.64 -18.34 7.84
N SER A 87 3.35 -17.33 8.30
CA SER A 87 2.99 -16.55 9.47
C SER A 87 2.17 -15.29 9.08
N PRO A 88 1.06 -15.02 9.74
CA PRO A 88 0.30 -13.80 9.49
C PRO A 88 0.94 -12.56 10.14
N TYR A 89 0.87 -11.43 9.44
CA TYR A 89 1.41 -10.15 9.88
C TYR A 89 0.37 -9.04 9.74
N ILE A 90 0.53 -7.99 10.53
CA ILE A 90 -0.13 -6.71 10.31
C ILE A 90 0.86 -5.80 9.60
N PHE A 91 0.72 -5.70 8.29
CA PHE A 91 1.52 -4.77 7.48
C PHE A 91 1.00 -3.35 7.63
N MET A 92 1.84 -2.43 8.08
CA MET A 92 1.48 -1.01 8.22
C MET A 92 2.32 -0.15 7.29
N SER A 93 1.69 0.61 6.41
CA SER A 93 2.36 1.43 5.40
C SER A 93 1.91 2.89 5.43
N ASN A 94 2.79 3.80 5.04
CA ASN A 94 2.41 5.16 4.65
C ASN A 94 1.49 5.14 3.41
N HIS A 95 0.68 6.19 3.22
CA HIS A 95 -0.28 6.26 2.13
C HIS A 95 -0.21 7.59 1.39
N ARG A 96 0.28 7.57 0.15
CA ARG A 96 0.52 8.77 -0.66
C ARG A 96 -0.19 8.76 -2.01
N SER A 97 -0.59 7.58 -2.50
CA SER A 97 -1.19 7.40 -3.83
C SER A 97 -2.18 6.23 -3.82
N GLN A 98 -3.02 6.15 -4.83
CA GLN A 98 -3.81 4.93 -5.07
C GLN A 98 -2.93 3.77 -5.55
N THR A 99 -1.79 4.07 -6.19
CA THR A 99 -0.83 3.05 -6.64
C THR A 99 -0.12 2.35 -5.49
N ASP A 100 -0.20 2.86 -4.25
CA ASP A 100 0.34 2.19 -3.06
C ASP A 100 -0.27 0.79 -2.87
N ILE A 101 -1.58 0.65 -3.16
CA ILE A 101 -2.27 -0.64 -3.03
C ILE A 101 -1.66 -1.66 -3.99
N LEU A 102 -1.45 -1.26 -5.25
CA LEU A 102 -0.86 -2.12 -6.28
C LEU A 102 0.58 -2.52 -5.90
N ALA A 103 1.36 -1.54 -5.44
CA ALA A 103 2.75 -1.76 -5.05
C ALA A 103 2.90 -2.69 -3.84
N VAL A 104 2.00 -2.62 -2.85
CA VAL A 104 2.01 -3.54 -1.70
C VAL A 104 1.60 -4.95 -2.10
N VAL A 105 0.59 -5.10 -2.98
CA VAL A 105 0.19 -6.43 -3.48
C VAL A 105 1.32 -7.10 -4.24
N ASP A 106 2.04 -6.35 -5.07
CA ASP A 106 3.20 -6.83 -5.83
C ASP A 106 4.39 -7.16 -4.91
N ALA A 107 4.71 -6.26 -3.96
CA ALA A 107 5.83 -6.42 -3.05
C ALA A 107 5.69 -7.58 -2.05
N LEU A 108 4.48 -7.99 -1.73
CA LEU A 108 4.15 -9.04 -0.77
C LEU A 108 3.43 -10.22 -1.44
N GLU A 109 3.86 -10.58 -2.64
CA GLU A 109 3.20 -11.59 -3.47
C GLU A 109 3.07 -12.97 -2.83
N GLU A 110 3.94 -13.33 -1.89
CA GLU A 110 3.90 -14.59 -1.15
C GLU A 110 2.83 -14.65 -0.06
N PHE A 111 2.23 -13.48 0.32
CA PHE A 111 1.23 -13.40 1.38
C PHE A 111 -0.20 -13.35 0.84
N GLN A 112 -1.13 -13.92 1.59
CA GLN A 112 -2.56 -13.65 1.43
C GLN A 112 -2.90 -12.37 2.18
N LEU A 113 -3.32 -11.30 1.48
CA LEU A 113 -3.56 -10.00 2.08
C LEU A 113 -5.03 -9.65 2.14
N ARG A 114 -5.46 -9.03 3.25
CA ARG A 114 -6.76 -8.35 3.33
C ARG A 114 -6.56 -6.92 3.79
N TRP A 115 -7.27 -6.02 3.16
CA TRP A 115 -7.18 -4.59 3.42
C TRP A 115 -8.19 -4.15 4.46
N VAL A 116 -7.76 -3.25 5.34
CA VAL A 116 -8.67 -2.49 6.18
C VAL A 116 -9.16 -1.29 5.36
N ALA A 117 -10.40 -1.37 4.91
CA ALA A 117 -11.02 -0.41 4.01
C ALA A 117 -12.11 0.41 4.70
N LYS A 118 -12.27 1.67 4.29
CA LYS A 118 -13.35 2.54 4.77
C LYS A 118 -14.71 2.10 4.22
N LYS A 119 -15.77 2.19 5.02
CA LYS A 119 -17.15 1.87 4.62
C LYS A 119 -17.58 2.63 3.36
N GLU A 120 -17.16 3.87 3.17
CA GLU A 120 -17.52 4.68 2.01
C GLU A 120 -17.09 4.05 0.68
N LEU A 121 -15.98 3.30 0.67
CA LEU A 121 -15.49 2.60 -0.52
C LEU A 121 -16.47 1.51 -0.99
N THR A 122 -17.30 0.98 -0.10
CA THR A 122 -18.30 -0.04 -0.46
C THR A 122 -19.47 0.52 -1.28
N ARG A 123 -19.55 1.85 -1.45
CA ARG A 123 -20.55 2.52 -2.28
C ARG A 123 -20.12 2.61 -3.75
N ILE A 124 -18.85 2.37 -4.06
CA ILE A 124 -18.34 2.37 -5.45
C ILE A 124 -18.90 1.12 -6.16
N PRO A 125 -19.62 1.29 -7.26
CA PRO A 125 -20.18 0.14 -8.00
C PRO A 125 -19.09 -0.88 -8.37
N LEU A 126 -19.42 -2.16 -8.37
CA LEU A 126 -18.55 -3.31 -8.61
C LEU A 126 -17.38 -3.42 -7.63
N PHE A 127 -16.55 -2.38 -7.47
CA PHE A 127 -15.43 -2.38 -6.55
C PHE A 127 -15.88 -2.57 -5.09
N GLY A 128 -16.87 -1.80 -4.64
CA GLY A 128 -17.41 -1.93 -3.29
C GLY A 128 -18.14 -3.27 -3.06
N TRP A 129 -18.72 -3.82 -4.11
CA TRP A 129 -19.29 -5.17 -4.08
C TRP A 129 -18.18 -6.22 -3.91
N ALA A 130 -17.09 -6.14 -4.68
CA ALA A 130 -15.93 -7.01 -4.53
C ALA A 130 -15.33 -6.91 -3.13
N LEU A 131 -15.10 -5.70 -2.61
CA LEU A 131 -14.55 -5.51 -1.26
C LEU A 131 -15.35 -6.26 -0.18
N ARG A 132 -16.67 -6.27 -0.28
CA ARG A 132 -17.54 -6.96 0.70
C ARG A 132 -17.48 -8.48 0.59
N HIS A 133 -17.28 -9.03 -0.62
CA HIS A 133 -17.40 -10.46 -0.87
C HIS A 133 -16.05 -11.19 -0.93
N THR A 134 -14.94 -10.46 -1.03
CA THR A 134 -13.59 -11.05 -1.08
C THR A 134 -12.86 -11.01 0.26
N GLY A 135 -13.58 -10.84 1.37
CA GLY A 135 -13.04 -10.96 2.73
C GLY A 135 -12.26 -9.73 3.22
N HIS A 136 -12.35 -8.57 2.55
CA HIS A 136 -11.74 -7.35 3.05
C HIS A 136 -12.45 -6.83 4.30
N ILE A 137 -11.68 -6.22 5.22
CA ILE A 137 -12.16 -5.75 6.51
C ILE A 137 -12.73 -4.34 6.33
N ILE A 138 -14.05 -4.19 6.46
CA ILE A 138 -14.71 -2.90 6.28
C ILE A 138 -14.89 -2.23 7.64
N ILE A 139 -14.31 -1.04 7.82
CA ILE A 139 -14.42 -0.27 9.06
C ILE A 139 -15.38 0.91 8.87
N ASP A 140 -16.40 0.96 9.71
CA ASP A 140 -17.20 2.16 9.96
C ASP A 140 -16.65 2.87 11.20
N ARG A 141 -16.01 4.01 11.01
CA ARG A 141 -15.38 4.78 12.10
C ARG A 141 -16.38 5.60 12.90
N SER A 142 -17.60 5.75 12.39
CA SER A 142 -18.68 6.44 13.09
C SER A 142 -19.42 5.53 14.07
N ASP A 143 -19.26 4.20 13.92
CA ASP A 143 -19.89 3.20 14.75
C ASP A 143 -18.85 2.36 15.50
N ARG A 144 -18.81 2.53 16.83
CA ARG A 144 -17.87 1.81 17.70
C ARG A 144 -18.12 0.29 17.72
N GLN A 145 -19.38 -0.14 17.69
CA GLN A 145 -19.70 -1.56 17.72
C GLN A 145 -19.29 -2.24 16.42
N GLN A 146 -19.56 -1.61 15.27
CA GLN A 146 -19.10 -2.10 13.98
C GLN A 146 -17.57 -2.11 13.88
N SER A 147 -16.90 -1.12 14.44
CA SER A 147 -15.43 -1.10 14.48
C SER A 147 -14.86 -2.28 15.27
N ILE A 148 -15.45 -2.64 16.42
CA ILE A 148 -15.05 -3.81 17.20
C ILE A 148 -15.33 -5.12 16.43
N ALA A 149 -16.48 -5.24 15.79
CA ALA A 149 -16.81 -6.41 14.98
C ALA A 149 -15.82 -6.58 13.80
N SER A 150 -15.40 -5.46 13.19
CA SER A 150 -14.39 -5.48 12.12
C SER A 150 -13.01 -5.93 12.62
N LEU A 151 -12.61 -5.56 13.84
CA LEU A 151 -11.36 -6.03 14.45
C LEU A 151 -11.39 -7.55 14.70
N ARG A 152 -12.51 -8.08 15.21
CA ARG A 152 -12.69 -9.53 15.39
C ARG A 152 -12.68 -10.29 14.06
N ALA A 153 -13.28 -9.71 13.00
CA ALA A 153 -13.21 -10.30 11.68
C ALA A 153 -11.77 -10.34 11.14
N ALA A 154 -10.98 -9.31 11.41
CA ALA A 154 -9.56 -9.28 11.08
C ALA A 154 -8.78 -10.36 11.84
N GLU A 155 -9.01 -10.50 13.14
CA GLU A 155 -8.40 -11.53 13.98
C GLU A 155 -8.67 -12.95 13.45
N ASN A 156 -9.93 -13.27 13.15
CA ASN A 156 -10.30 -14.58 12.62
C ASN A 156 -9.56 -14.90 11.33
N GLN A 157 -9.44 -13.93 10.41
CA GLN A 157 -8.69 -14.13 9.18
C GLN A 157 -7.20 -14.34 9.42
N MET A 158 -6.63 -13.63 10.39
CA MET A 158 -5.23 -13.80 10.74
C MET A 158 -4.97 -15.18 11.37
N LEU A 159 -5.89 -15.72 12.17
CA LEU A 159 -5.82 -17.10 12.68
C LEU A 159 -5.85 -18.15 11.54
N GLU A 160 -6.43 -17.81 10.38
CA GLU A 160 -6.41 -18.63 9.16
C GLU A 160 -5.15 -18.44 8.31
N GLY A 161 -4.15 -17.70 8.79
CA GLY A 161 -2.89 -17.42 8.09
C GLY A 161 -2.96 -16.28 7.07
N ILE A 162 -3.97 -15.42 7.14
CA ILE A 162 -4.15 -14.26 6.25
C ILE A 162 -3.57 -13.02 6.92
N SER A 163 -2.72 -12.30 6.22
CA SER A 163 -2.13 -11.05 6.69
C SER A 163 -3.04 -9.85 6.42
N VAL A 164 -2.99 -8.85 7.30
CA VAL A 164 -3.82 -7.64 7.21
C VAL A 164 -2.95 -6.44 6.85
N VAL A 165 -3.41 -5.63 5.88
CA VAL A 165 -2.73 -4.40 5.48
C VAL A 165 -3.51 -3.18 5.96
N ILE A 166 -2.82 -2.27 6.63
CA ILE A 166 -3.39 -1.06 7.23
C ILE A 166 -2.56 0.15 6.80
N PHE A 167 -3.23 1.21 6.35
CA PHE A 167 -2.66 2.53 6.28
C PHE A 167 -3.01 3.28 7.58
N PRO A 168 -2.08 3.39 8.55
CA PRO A 168 -2.41 3.92 9.88
C PRO A 168 -2.79 5.40 9.85
N GLU A 169 -2.39 6.14 8.84
CA GLU A 169 -2.82 7.52 8.58
C GLU A 169 -4.33 7.62 8.31
N GLY A 170 -4.91 6.57 7.76
CA GLY A 170 -6.33 6.46 7.45
C GLY A 170 -6.80 7.32 6.29
N THR A 171 -5.92 8.06 5.65
CA THR A 171 -6.13 8.80 4.41
C THR A 171 -4.78 9.04 3.73
N ARG A 172 -4.78 9.44 2.47
CA ARG A 172 -3.56 9.79 1.74
C ARG A 172 -3.04 11.15 2.21
N SER A 173 -1.71 11.24 2.42
CA SER A 173 -1.05 12.50 2.76
C SER A 173 -1.02 13.45 1.55
N ALA A 174 -1.27 14.73 1.80
CA ALA A 174 -1.20 15.77 0.78
C ALA A 174 0.26 16.07 0.37
N PRO A 175 0.49 16.72 -0.78
CA PRO A 175 1.82 17.25 -1.15
C PRO A 175 2.40 18.12 -0.02
N GLY A 176 3.69 17.94 0.26
CA GLY A 176 4.37 18.64 1.36
C GLY A 176 4.20 18.02 2.75
N GLN A 177 3.34 17.00 2.88
CA GLN A 177 3.20 16.22 4.11
C GLN A 177 3.78 14.82 3.91
N ASP A 178 4.80 14.48 4.69
CA ASP A 178 5.48 13.20 4.55
C ASP A 178 4.75 12.06 5.25
N LEU A 179 4.22 12.31 6.43
CA LEU A 179 3.50 11.32 7.22
C LEU A 179 2.45 12.03 8.08
N LEU A 180 1.21 11.55 8.03
CA LEU A 180 0.12 12.06 8.87
C LEU A 180 0.10 11.37 10.24
N PRO A 181 -0.53 11.98 11.27
CA PRO A 181 -0.73 11.34 12.56
C PRO A 181 -1.47 9.99 12.42
N PHE A 182 -0.98 8.99 13.12
CA PHE A 182 -1.55 7.66 13.08
C PHE A 182 -2.86 7.54 13.86
N LYS A 183 -3.79 6.77 13.30
CA LYS A 183 -5.01 6.35 13.97
C LYS A 183 -4.72 5.12 14.84
N LYS A 184 -5.36 5.05 16.01
CA LYS A 184 -5.08 4.02 17.03
C LYS A 184 -5.59 2.62 16.65
N GLY A 185 -6.60 2.49 15.77
CA GLY A 185 -7.32 1.24 15.53
C GLY A 185 -6.45 0.06 15.07
N GLY A 186 -5.50 0.28 14.16
CA GLY A 186 -4.60 -0.79 13.71
C GLY A 186 -3.65 -1.27 14.80
N PHE A 187 -3.22 -0.37 15.68
CA PHE A 187 -2.37 -0.72 16.83
C PHE A 187 -3.16 -1.45 17.93
N MET A 188 -4.44 -1.12 18.09
CA MET A 188 -5.33 -1.88 18.98
C MET A 188 -5.53 -3.31 18.46
N LEU A 189 -5.75 -3.49 17.16
CA LEU A 189 -5.78 -4.83 16.56
C LEU A 189 -4.52 -5.62 16.89
N ALA A 190 -3.35 -5.01 16.69
CA ALA A 190 -2.08 -5.68 16.98
C ALA A 190 -1.92 -6.09 18.44
N LEU A 191 -2.33 -5.22 19.39
CA LEU A 191 -2.28 -5.51 20.83
C LEU A 191 -3.28 -6.59 21.25
N GLU A 192 -4.49 -6.60 20.68
CA GLU A 192 -5.53 -7.58 20.99
C GLU A 192 -5.21 -8.97 20.44
N THR A 193 -4.57 -9.02 19.26
CA THR A 193 -4.27 -10.29 18.57
C THR A 193 -2.85 -10.80 18.80
N GLU A 194 -1.98 -9.97 19.36
CA GLU A 194 -0.54 -10.23 19.55
C GLU A 194 0.22 -10.55 18.23
N PHE A 195 -0.40 -10.38 17.05
CA PHE A 195 0.29 -10.55 15.79
C PHE A 195 1.32 -9.44 15.54
N PRO A 196 2.52 -9.79 15.03
CA PRO A 196 3.58 -8.81 14.82
C PRO A 196 3.23 -7.80 13.74
N ILE A 197 3.66 -6.55 13.94
CA ILE A 197 3.57 -5.50 12.93
C ILE A 197 4.82 -5.53 12.05
N VAL A 198 4.63 -5.54 10.73
CA VAL A 198 5.71 -5.30 9.77
C VAL A 198 5.51 -3.91 9.17
N PRO A 199 6.36 -2.93 9.50
CA PRO A 199 6.25 -1.60 8.93
C PRO A 199 6.76 -1.60 7.49
N LEU A 200 6.03 -0.91 6.61
CA LEU A 200 6.37 -0.71 5.21
C LEU A 200 6.58 0.77 4.92
N VAL A 201 7.47 1.08 3.99
CA VAL A 201 7.60 2.42 3.44
C VAL A 201 7.49 2.36 1.93
N ILE A 202 6.59 3.17 1.36
CA ILE A 202 6.38 3.32 -0.07
C ILE A 202 6.90 4.68 -0.51
N ARG A 203 7.75 4.70 -1.54
CA ARG A 203 8.32 5.90 -2.16
C ARG A 203 8.04 5.89 -3.67
N GLY A 204 7.97 7.06 -4.29
CA GLY A 204 7.78 7.21 -5.73
C GLY A 204 6.32 7.13 -6.20
N SER A 205 5.41 6.63 -5.38
CA SER A 205 4.00 6.43 -5.76
C SER A 205 3.25 7.74 -6.02
N ARG A 206 3.58 8.80 -5.26
CA ARG A 206 2.96 10.12 -5.42
C ARG A 206 3.29 10.76 -6.76
N GLU A 207 4.50 10.58 -7.24
CA GLU A 207 5.00 11.09 -8.51
C GLU A 207 4.32 10.39 -9.69
N ILE A 208 3.89 9.15 -9.51
CA ILE A 208 3.19 8.34 -10.52
C ILE A 208 1.72 8.76 -10.62
N LEU A 209 1.02 8.84 -9.49
CA LEU A 209 -0.38 9.26 -9.44
C LEU A 209 -0.63 10.10 -8.18
N PRO A 210 -0.45 11.43 -8.26
CA PRO A 210 -0.73 12.34 -7.14
C PRO A 210 -2.19 12.26 -6.69
N PRO A 211 -2.49 12.46 -5.39
CA PRO A 211 -3.85 12.57 -4.92
C PRO A 211 -4.64 13.63 -5.67
N GLY A 212 -5.82 13.26 -6.19
CA GLY A 212 -6.68 14.16 -6.98
C GLY A 212 -6.28 14.34 -8.44
N SER A 213 -5.15 13.78 -8.88
CA SER A 213 -4.76 13.75 -10.30
C SER A 213 -5.41 12.57 -11.03
N TRP A 214 -5.64 12.77 -12.32
CA TRP A 214 -5.99 11.71 -13.26
C TRP A 214 -4.85 11.40 -14.24
N GLN A 215 -3.77 12.18 -14.21
CA GLN A 215 -2.59 11.95 -15.04
C GLN A 215 -1.69 10.90 -14.40
N ILE A 216 -1.39 9.86 -15.16
CA ILE A 216 -0.61 8.71 -14.71
C ILE A 216 0.75 8.75 -15.40
N ALA A 217 1.79 8.99 -14.61
CA ALA A 217 3.17 8.87 -15.04
C ALA A 217 3.66 7.41 -14.89
N GLY A 218 4.57 6.99 -15.77
CA GLY A 218 5.37 5.79 -15.53
C GLY A 218 6.51 6.08 -14.55
N GLY A 219 7.14 5.04 -14.02
CA GLY A 219 8.27 5.23 -13.12
C GLY A 219 8.57 4.04 -12.22
N GLU A 220 9.24 4.31 -11.11
CA GLU A 220 9.60 3.31 -10.11
C GLU A 220 8.93 3.62 -8.77
N ILE A 221 8.39 2.58 -8.14
CA ILE A 221 7.94 2.61 -6.75
C ILE A 221 8.90 1.73 -5.94
N GLU A 222 9.50 2.29 -4.90
CA GLU A 222 10.28 1.51 -3.93
C GLU A 222 9.40 1.14 -2.75
N VAL A 223 9.35 -0.16 -2.41
CA VAL A 223 8.70 -0.67 -1.20
C VAL A 223 9.78 -1.22 -0.28
N ILE A 224 9.94 -0.60 0.88
CA ILE A 224 10.87 -1.03 1.93
C ILE A 224 10.07 -1.81 2.96
N VAL A 225 10.44 -3.07 3.17
CA VAL A 225 9.79 -3.98 4.11
C VAL A 225 10.68 -4.09 5.35
N GLY A 226 10.18 -3.63 6.49
CA GLY A 226 10.88 -3.64 7.76
C GLY A 226 10.92 -5.02 8.44
N ALA A 227 11.67 -5.11 9.53
CA ALA A 227 11.64 -6.28 10.40
C ALA A 227 10.32 -6.35 11.19
N PRO A 228 9.81 -7.55 11.51
CA PRO A 228 8.65 -7.72 12.37
C PRO A 228 8.89 -7.10 13.75
N ILE A 229 7.94 -6.29 14.21
CA ILE A 229 7.91 -5.72 15.55
C ILE A 229 7.01 -6.60 16.40
N ALA A 230 7.58 -7.33 17.35
CA ALA A 230 6.82 -8.10 18.33
C ALA A 230 5.98 -7.15 19.20
N VAL A 231 4.72 -7.51 19.43
CA VAL A 231 3.74 -6.67 20.10
C VAL A 231 3.67 -6.96 21.60
N ARG A 232 3.91 -8.22 21.99
CA ARG A 232 3.80 -8.69 23.37
C ARG A 232 4.64 -7.84 24.34
N GLY A 233 4.01 -7.35 25.38
CA GLY A 233 4.66 -6.54 26.42
C GLY A 233 4.91 -5.08 26.04
N LEU A 234 4.41 -4.62 24.90
CA LEU A 234 4.49 -3.23 24.50
C LEU A 234 3.19 -2.48 24.76
N GLU A 235 3.33 -1.24 25.20
CA GLU A 235 2.23 -0.29 25.26
C GLU A 235 1.93 0.27 23.85
N ARG A 236 0.67 0.65 23.62
CA ARG A 236 0.24 1.18 22.31
C ARG A 236 1.09 2.34 21.83
N GLU A 237 1.41 3.27 22.70
CA GLU A 237 2.17 4.48 22.39
C GLU A 237 3.60 4.14 21.96
N GLU A 238 4.23 3.14 22.60
CA GLU A 238 5.55 2.66 22.20
C GLU A 238 5.51 1.96 20.84
N LEU A 239 4.50 1.14 20.61
CA LEU A 239 4.30 0.47 19.33
C LEU A 239 4.11 1.48 18.19
N MET A 240 3.28 2.51 18.42
CA MET A 240 3.09 3.61 17.49
C MET A 240 4.40 4.36 17.20
N ARG A 241 5.21 4.67 18.24
CA ARG A 241 6.50 5.35 18.08
C ARG A 241 7.49 4.52 17.26
N ARG A 242 7.56 3.20 17.45
CA ARG A 242 8.46 2.32 16.68
C ARG A 242 8.11 2.30 15.20
N VAL A 243 6.82 2.14 14.86
CA VAL A 243 6.36 2.16 13.48
C VAL A 243 6.59 3.53 12.84
N GLU A 244 6.27 4.62 13.56
CA GLU A 244 6.46 5.99 13.06
C GLU A 244 7.95 6.30 12.83
N ARG A 245 8.82 5.92 13.76
CA ARG A 245 10.27 6.09 13.62
C ARG A 245 10.78 5.39 12.38
N PHE A 246 10.45 4.12 12.20
CA PHE A 246 10.82 3.37 11.01
C PHE A 246 10.36 4.06 9.73
N MET A 247 9.10 4.50 9.68
CA MET A 247 8.59 5.17 8.48
C MET A 247 9.31 6.50 8.22
N ARG A 248 9.55 7.33 9.24
CA ARG A 248 10.26 8.61 9.08
C ARG A 248 11.70 8.42 8.63
N GLU A 249 12.44 7.50 9.24
CA GLU A 249 13.82 7.18 8.88
C GLU A 249 13.93 6.78 7.41
N HIS A 250 13.01 5.94 6.93
CA HIS A 250 13.06 5.43 5.57
C HIS A 250 12.35 6.35 4.55
N LEU A 251 11.46 7.25 4.93
CA LEU A 251 10.91 8.26 4.03
C LEU A 251 11.91 9.37 3.71
N GLY A 252 12.73 9.79 4.69
CA GLY A 252 13.71 10.88 4.54
C GLY A 252 15.02 10.48 3.87
N ALA A 253 15.38 9.20 3.83
CA ALA A 253 16.61 8.74 3.18
C ALA A 253 16.49 8.85 1.65
N LYS A 254 17.49 9.45 0.99
CA LYS A 254 17.50 9.56 -0.49
C LYS A 254 17.52 8.16 -1.11
N ALA A 255 16.70 7.93 -2.13
CA ALA A 255 16.76 6.71 -2.94
C ALA A 255 18.20 6.54 -3.48
N GLY A 256 18.87 5.44 -3.11
CA GLY A 256 20.23 5.14 -3.59
C GLY A 256 21.38 5.28 -2.60
N ALA A 257 21.15 5.66 -1.33
CA ALA A 257 22.24 5.99 -0.40
C ALA A 257 22.73 4.82 0.49
N GLU A 258 22.36 3.57 0.23
CA GLU A 258 22.99 2.42 0.90
C GLU A 258 23.10 1.24 -0.08
N ARG A 259 24.25 1.18 -0.79
CA ARG A 259 24.76 -0.12 -1.23
C ARG A 259 25.17 -0.88 0.03
N PRO A 260 24.79 -2.16 0.20
CA PRO A 260 25.39 -2.95 1.27
C PRO A 260 26.89 -2.99 1.03
N THR A 261 27.67 -2.46 1.99
CA THR A 261 29.10 -2.66 2.04
C THR A 261 29.33 -4.16 2.19
N ALA A 262 29.86 -4.77 1.13
CA ALA A 262 30.45 -6.08 1.18
C ALA A 262 31.72 -5.99 2.04
N ALA A 263 31.57 -6.17 3.34
CA ALA A 263 32.66 -6.37 4.26
C ALA A 263 32.08 -7.13 5.47
N GLU A 264 32.30 -8.44 5.41
CA GLU A 264 32.56 -9.39 6.49
C GLU A 264 32.18 -10.79 6.02
N ALA A 265 32.91 -11.26 4.98
CA ALA A 265 33.16 -12.67 4.76
C ALA A 265 34.66 -12.82 4.81
N GLY A 266 35.18 -13.09 6.01
CA GLY A 266 36.52 -13.49 6.33
C GLY A 266 36.46 -14.55 7.40
#